data_521aeb6b82ef21489d15a3e6d38e7c89
#
_entry.id   521aeb6b82ef21489d15a3e6d38e7c89
#
_cell.length_a   1.000
_cell.length_b   1.000
_cell.length_c   1.000
_cell.angle_alpha   90.00
_cell.angle_beta   90.00
_cell.angle_gamma   90.00
#
_symmetry.space_group_name_H-M   'P 1'
#
loop_
_entity.id
_entity.type
_entity.pdbx_description
1 polymer ?
#
loop_
_entity_poly.entity_id
_entity_poly.type
_entity_poly.pdbx_seq_one_letter_code
_entity_poly.pdbx_strand_id
1 'polypeptide(L)'
;MRRTSAAGELAKDLRAQLLKRYHRRTRRRVPWLQSLALALLLPIVSLVSRVRVVGRENIPGGGYIAASNHRSNLDALFVALAIRRRIRFMGKSELFDGRWGWLLNRLGAFPVQRGVWDADAFETAATVLRRGRVMSIFPEGGVHRGRVPAKSGVGHIAHLAGAIVLPVYLDGTRSLYTPWRWPKVRVVIGAPLTVEEDPRPSRERSQQTAQRILDAVHALADEPRPG
;
A
#
# COMPACT_ATOMS: atom_id res chain seq x y z
N MET A 1 11.34 -14.63 -39.63
CA MET A 1 11.84 -14.33 -38.29
C MET A 1 11.79 -12.86 -37.84
N ARG A 2 11.80 -11.83 -38.72
CA ARG A 2 11.77 -10.39 -38.35
C ARG A 2 10.37 -9.84 -37.96
N ARG A 3 9.25 -10.42 -38.41
CA ARG A 3 7.89 -9.93 -38.09
C ARG A 3 7.45 -10.16 -36.63
N THR A 4 7.96 -11.21 -35.98
CA THR A 4 7.67 -11.50 -34.57
C THR A 4 8.38 -10.54 -33.60
N SER A 5 9.51 -9.96 -33.99
CA SER A 5 10.26 -8.96 -33.22
C SER A 5 9.52 -7.61 -33.14
N ALA A 6 9.03 -7.09 -34.28
CA ALA A 6 8.38 -5.79 -34.34
C ALA A 6 7.02 -5.77 -33.60
N ALA A 7 6.23 -6.83 -33.68
CA ALA A 7 4.99 -6.95 -32.93
C ALA A 7 5.23 -7.03 -31.40
N GLY A 8 6.30 -7.71 -31.00
CA GLY A 8 6.71 -7.78 -29.59
C GLY A 8 7.20 -6.44 -29.02
N GLU A 9 7.93 -5.66 -29.82
CA GLU A 9 8.37 -4.32 -29.45
C GLU A 9 7.18 -3.35 -29.34
N LEU A 10 6.29 -3.36 -30.31
CA LEU A 10 5.06 -2.55 -30.27
C LEU A 10 4.20 -2.87 -29.04
N ALA A 11 4.06 -4.15 -28.70
CA ALA A 11 3.32 -4.56 -27.50
C ALA A 11 3.97 -4.06 -26.21
N LYS A 12 5.31 -4.08 -26.11
CA LYS A 12 6.06 -3.52 -24.98
C LYS A 12 5.87 -2.01 -24.87
N ASP A 13 5.92 -1.28 -25.98
CA ASP A 13 5.75 0.17 -26.01
C ASP A 13 4.33 0.58 -25.59
N LEU A 14 3.31 -0.11 -26.12
CA LEU A 14 1.91 0.11 -25.75
C LEU A 14 1.69 -0.15 -24.25
N ARG A 15 2.29 -1.22 -23.71
CA ARG A 15 2.24 -1.51 -22.27
C ARG A 15 2.91 -0.40 -21.46
N ALA A 16 4.09 0.06 -21.84
CA ALA A 16 4.79 1.15 -21.16
C ALA A 16 3.96 2.44 -21.16
N GLN A 17 3.34 2.80 -22.29
CA GLN A 17 2.43 3.95 -22.38
C GLN A 17 1.21 3.81 -21.48
N LEU A 18 0.63 2.61 -21.40
CA LEU A 18 -0.50 2.33 -20.52
C LEU A 18 -0.11 2.52 -19.03
N LEU A 19 1.03 1.99 -18.60
CA LEU A 19 1.52 2.14 -17.25
C LEU A 19 1.78 3.64 -16.92
N LYS A 20 2.43 4.39 -17.80
CA LYS A 20 2.63 5.84 -17.66
C LYS A 20 1.30 6.61 -17.55
N ARG A 21 0.26 6.18 -18.26
CA ARG A 21 -1.08 6.77 -18.15
C ARG A 21 -1.67 6.56 -16.76
N TYR A 22 -1.51 5.37 -16.15
CA TYR A 22 -1.96 5.10 -14.79
C TYR A 22 -1.20 5.95 -13.77
N HIS A 23 0.12 6.08 -13.87
CA HIS A 23 0.92 6.95 -13.00
C HIS A 23 0.48 8.41 -13.10
N ARG A 24 0.33 8.95 -14.31
CA ARG A 24 -0.14 10.32 -14.53
C ARG A 24 -1.52 10.55 -13.91
N ARG A 25 -2.44 9.59 -14.05
CA ARG A 25 -3.78 9.66 -13.46
C ARG A 25 -3.70 9.63 -11.93
N THR A 26 -2.90 8.76 -11.35
CA THR A 26 -2.71 8.62 -9.90
C THR A 26 -2.18 9.90 -9.28
N ARG A 27 -1.21 10.53 -9.92
CA ARG A 27 -0.67 11.83 -9.47
C ARG A 27 -1.74 12.93 -9.47
N ARG A 28 -2.58 12.99 -10.49
CA ARG A 28 -3.53 14.10 -10.70
C ARG A 28 -4.89 13.92 -10.02
N ARG A 29 -5.45 12.73 -10.05
CA ARG A 29 -6.86 12.48 -9.66
C ARG A 29 -6.97 11.86 -8.27
N VAL A 30 -8.12 12.12 -7.62
CA VAL A 30 -8.51 11.47 -6.36
C VAL A 30 -9.34 10.22 -6.69
N PRO A 31 -9.14 9.08 -6.00
CA PRO A 31 -9.91 7.86 -6.25
C PRO A 31 -11.30 7.93 -5.63
N TRP A 32 -12.20 8.74 -6.20
CA TRP A 32 -13.56 8.92 -5.67
C TRP A 32 -14.36 7.59 -5.62
N LEU A 33 -14.12 6.69 -6.59
CA LEU A 33 -14.76 5.37 -6.61
C LEU A 33 -14.36 4.53 -5.39
N GLN A 34 -13.17 4.74 -4.83
CA GLN A 34 -12.76 4.10 -3.59
C GLN A 34 -13.66 4.53 -2.41
N SER A 35 -14.09 5.79 -2.35
CA SER A 35 -15.00 6.24 -1.28
C SER A 35 -16.36 5.55 -1.37
N LEU A 36 -16.89 5.42 -2.58
CA LEU A 36 -18.14 4.70 -2.81
C LEU A 36 -17.98 3.21 -2.46
N ALA A 37 -16.89 2.58 -2.91
CA ALA A 37 -16.62 1.18 -2.59
C ALA A 37 -16.47 0.96 -1.08
N LEU A 38 -15.77 1.84 -0.37
CA LEU A 38 -15.63 1.77 1.09
C LEU A 38 -16.98 1.96 1.79
N ALA A 39 -17.80 2.91 1.34
CA ALA A 39 -19.13 3.16 1.92
C ALA A 39 -20.06 1.94 1.78
N LEU A 40 -19.99 1.23 0.65
CA LEU A 40 -20.77 0.01 0.42
C LEU A 40 -20.19 -1.21 1.15
N LEU A 41 -18.86 -1.32 1.24
CA LEU A 41 -18.20 -2.48 1.86
C LEU A 41 -18.17 -2.40 3.39
N LEU A 42 -18.12 -1.19 3.98
CA LEU A 42 -18.07 -1.00 5.44
C LEU A 42 -19.20 -1.74 6.17
N PRO A 43 -20.49 -1.56 5.83
CA PRO A 43 -21.58 -2.27 6.51
C PRO A 43 -21.47 -3.79 6.28
N ILE A 44 -21.09 -4.25 5.11
CA ILE A 44 -20.93 -5.67 4.80
C ILE A 44 -19.82 -6.28 5.66
N VAL A 45 -18.65 -5.64 5.70
CA VAL A 45 -17.51 -6.10 6.52
C VAL A 45 -17.88 -6.10 8.01
N SER A 46 -18.59 -5.07 8.48
CA SER A 46 -19.05 -4.99 9.88
C SER A 46 -20.08 -6.08 10.22
N LEU A 47 -20.89 -6.49 9.25
CA LEU A 47 -21.87 -7.56 9.42
C LEU A 47 -21.22 -8.95 9.46
N VAL A 48 -20.18 -9.19 8.62
CA VAL A 48 -19.56 -10.53 8.47
C VAL A 48 -18.28 -10.71 9.31
N SER A 49 -17.81 -9.66 9.98
CA SER A 49 -16.59 -9.70 10.78
C SER A 49 -16.62 -8.72 11.96
N ARG A 50 -15.90 -9.06 13.03
CA ARG A 50 -15.68 -8.16 14.16
C ARG A 50 -14.35 -7.45 13.96
N VAL A 51 -14.40 -6.18 13.48
CA VAL A 51 -13.20 -5.37 13.30
C VAL A 51 -12.98 -4.49 14.54
N ARG A 52 -11.84 -4.68 15.20
CA ARG A 52 -11.38 -3.79 16.29
C ARG A 52 -10.20 -2.95 15.78
N VAL A 53 -10.28 -1.65 15.99
CA VAL A 53 -9.22 -0.70 15.64
C VAL A 53 -8.78 0.03 16.89
N VAL A 54 -7.48 -0.02 17.19
CA VAL A 54 -6.82 0.63 18.33
C VAL A 54 -5.80 1.64 17.80
N GLY A 55 -5.59 2.76 18.51
CA GLY A 55 -4.57 3.75 18.17
C GLY A 55 -4.99 4.74 17.08
N ARG A 56 -6.28 4.98 16.87
CA ARG A 56 -6.74 5.97 15.86
C ARG A 56 -6.28 7.40 16.14
N GLU A 57 -6.04 7.73 17.38
CA GLU A 57 -5.47 8.99 17.85
C GLU A 57 -4.09 9.28 17.28
N ASN A 58 -3.36 8.24 16.89
CA ASN A 58 -2.04 8.32 16.27
C ASN A 58 -2.07 8.73 14.78
N ILE A 59 -3.26 8.79 14.16
CA ILE A 59 -3.37 9.09 12.73
C ILE A 59 -3.01 10.56 12.48
N PRO A 60 -1.91 10.84 11.75
CA PRO A 60 -1.48 12.21 11.51
C PRO A 60 -2.36 12.91 10.49
N GLY A 61 -2.36 14.24 10.53
CA GLY A 61 -2.88 15.07 9.45
C GLY A 61 -2.01 15.00 8.19
N GLY A 62 -2.53 15.48 7.07
CA GLY A 62 -1.76 15.58 5.83
C GLY A 62 -1.49 14.24 5.12
N GLY A 63 -0.33 14.16 4.45
CA GLY A 63 0.13 12.97 3.73
C GLY A 63 1.05 12.12 4.59
N TYR A 64 0.88 10.80 4.53
CA TYR A 64 1.72 9.86 5.24
C TYR A 64 1.69 8.48 4.59
N ILE A 65 2.66 7.65 4.94
CA ILE A 65 2.71 6.24 4.57
C ILE A 65 2.08 5.42 5.70
N ALA A 66 0.98 4.73 5.43
CA ALA A 66 0.50 3.67 6.30
C ALA A 66 1.24 2.38 5.95
N ALA A 67 2.25 2.04 6.74
CA ALA A 67 3.05 0.84 6.55
C ALA A 67 2.47 -0.31 7.37
N SER A 68 2.14 -1.43 6.73
CA SER A 68 1.57 -2.57 7.44
C SER A 68 2.15 -3.90 7.02
N ASN A 69 2.05 -4.92 7.89
CA ASN A 69 2.31 -6.31 7.53
C ASN A 69 1.31 -6.80 6.46
N HIS A 70 1.68 -7.82 5.68
CA HIS A 70 0.88 -8.31 4.56
C HIS A 70 0.57 -9.81 4.67
N ARG A 71 -0.62 -10.12 5.15
CA ARG A 71 -1.09 -11.49 5.42
C ARG A 71 -2.19 -11.95 4.47
N SER A 72 -2.89 -10.99 3.81
CA SER A 72 -4.06 -11.23 2.97
C SER A 72 -4.16 -10.19 1.86
N ASN A 73 -4.72 -10.54 0.71
CA ASN A 73 -5.04 -9.56 -0.35
C ASN A 73 -6.06 -8.50 0.09
N LEU A 74 -6.77 -8.75 1.20
CA LEU A 74 -7.74 -7.82 1.77
C LEU A 74 -7.13 -6.78 2.72
N ASP A 75 -5.84 -6.88 3.04
CA ASP A 75 -5.18 -6.02 4.01
C ASP A 75 -5.29 -4.53 3.66
N ALA A 76 -5.13 -4.16 2.38
CA ALA A 76 -5.30 -2.79 1.93
C ALA A 76 -6.70 -2.23 2.21
N LEU A 77 -7.74 -3.08 2.12
CA LEU A 77 -9.10 -2.70 2.48
C LEU A 77 -9.20 -2.40 3.99
N PHE A 78 -8.64 -3.27 4.85
CA PHE A 78 -8.67 -3.04 6.29
C PHE A 78 -7.87 -1.83 6.73
N VAL A 79 -6.73 -1.56 6.10
CA VAL A 79 -6.00 -0.30 6.31
C VAL A 79 -6.87 0.90 5.95
N ALA A 80 -7.55 0.88 4.79
CA ALA A 80 -8.44 1.97 4.37
C ALA A 80 -9.63 2.16 5.33
N LEU A 81 -10.23 1.06 5.80
CA LEU A 81 -11.34 1.06 6.76
C LEU A 81 -10.90 1.60 8.14
N ALA A 82 -9.72 1.20 8.62
CA ALA A 82 -9.19 1.66 9.90
C ALA A 82 -8.86 3.15 9.89
N ILE A 83 -8.21 3.62 8.82
CA ILE A 83 -7.78 5.01 8.66
C ILE A 83 -8.95 5.94 8.29
N ARG A 84 -10.01 5.42 7.67
CA ARG A 84 -11.18 6.19 7.18
C ARG A 84 -10.80 7.31 6.20
N ARG A 85 -9.70 7.15 5.48
CA ARG A 85 -9.25 8.07 4.43
C ARG A 85 -9.04 7.32 3.12
N ARG A 86 -9.09 8.06 2.01
CA ARG A 86 -8.73 7.50 0.70
C ARG A 86 -7.24 7.21 0.69
N ILE A 87 -6.87 5.97 0.39
CA ILE A 87 -5.49 5.53 0.31
C ILE A 87 -5.08 5.28 -1.13
N ARG A 88 -3.79 5.44 -1.40
CA ARG A 88 -3.14 4.94 -2.61
C ARG A 88 -2.31 3.72 -2.25
N PHE A 89 -2.22 2.76 -3.15
CA PHE A 89 -1.38 1.58 -2.94
C PHE A 89 -0.77 1.10 -4.25
N MET A 90 0.38 0.43 -4.14
CA MET A 90 1.08 -0.14 -5.28
C MET A 90 0.56 -1.54 -5.57
N GLY A 91 0.20 -1.79 -6.81
CA GLY A 91 -0.16 -3.12 -7.29
C GLY A 91 0.86 -3.62 -8.31
N LYS A 92 1.04 -4.94 -8.38
CA LYS A 92 1.91 -5.57 -9.38
C LYS A 92 1.51 -5.13 -10.78
N SER A 93 2.47 -4.71 -11.62
CA SER A 93 2.21 -4.11 -12.94
C SER A 93 1.34 -4.99 -13.84
N GLU A 94 1.47 -6.31 -13.73
CA GLU A 94 0.72 -7.28 -14.52
C GLU A 94 -0.80 -7.26 -14.23
N LEU A 95 -1.20 -6.79 -13.06
CA LEU A 95 -2.63 -6.60 -12.74
C LEU A 95 -3.28 -5.48 -13.56
N PHE A 96 -2.46 -4.64 -14.18
CA PHE A 96 -2.91 -3.50 -14.99
C PHE A 96 -2.90 -3.77 -16.49
N ASP A 97 -2.39 -4.90 -16.94
CA ASP A 97 -2.35 -5.28 -18.35
C ASP A 97 -3.74 -5.67 -18.90
N GLY A 98 -4.66 -6.06 -18.03
CA GLY A 98 -5.99 -6.48 -18.39
C GLY A 98 -7.09 -5.42 -18.20
N ARG A 99 -8.33 -5.82 -18.53
CA ARG A 99 -9.55 -5.01 -18.39
C ARG A 99 -9.82 -4.48 -16.96
N TRP A 100 -9.23 -5.10 -15.96
CA TRP A 100 -9.38 -4.70 -14.55
C TRP A 100 -8.42 -3.58 -14.10
N GLY A 101 -7.37 -3.30 -14.87
CA GLY A 101 -6.37 -2.29 -14.52
C GLY A 101 -6.95 -0.89 -14.33
N TRP A 102 -7.93 -0.51 -15.18
CA TRP A 102 -8.61 0.78 -15.03
C TRP A 102 -9.44 0.88 -13.74
N LEU A 103 -10.08 -0.23 -13.34
CA LEU A 103 -10.86 -0.30 -12.09
C LEU A 103 -9.93 -0.22 -10.88
N LEU A 104 -8.86 -1.02 -10.86
CA LEU A 104 -7.84 -0.98 -9.80
C LEU A 104 -7.29 0.44 -9.63
N ASN A 105 -6.98 1.14 -10.73
CA ASN A 105 -6.48 2.50 -10.64
C ASN A 105 -7.54 3.49 -10.11
N ARG A 106 -8.83 3.31 -10.42
CA ARG A 106 -9.93 4.09 -9.86
C ARG A 106 -10.19 3.77 -8.38
N LEU A 107 -9.88 2.57 -7.95
CA LEU A 107 -9.91 2.16 -6.55
C LEU A 107 -8.66 2.58 -5.77
N GLY A 108 -7.72 3.29 -6.38
CA GLY A 108 -6.56 3.87 -5.71
C GLY A 108 -5.24 3.17 -5.98
N ALA A 109 -5.22 2.02 -6.65
CA ALA A 109 -4.01 1.33 -7.03
C ALA A 109 -3.27 2.03 -8.18
N PHE A 110 -1.94 1.91 -8.21
CA PHE A 110 -1.13 2.21 -9.37
C PHE A 110 -0.04 1.15 -9.57
N PRO A 111 0.44 0.95 -10.80
CA PRO A 111 1.35 -0.14 -11.10
C PRO A 111 2.73 0.05 -10.48
N VAL A 112 3.39 -1.05 -10.12
CA VAL A 112 4.81 -1.12 -9.79
C VAL A 112 5.43 -2.37 -10.40
N GLN A 113 6.58 -2.21 -11.04
CA GLN A 113 7.38 -3.32 -11.56
C GLN A 113 8.23 -3.87 -10.41
N ARG A 114 7.91 -5.08 -9.95
CA ARG A 114 8.64 -5.72 -8.84
C ARG A 114 9.96 -6.30 -9.33
N GLY A 115 10.99 -6.22 -8.49
CA GLY A 115 12.31 -6.79 -8.79
C GLY A 115 13.23 -5.90 -9.62
N VAL A 116 12.74 -4.75 -10.09
CA VAL A 116 13.52 -3.74 -10.81
C VAL A 116 13.38 -2.37 -10.15
N TRP A 117 14.26 -1.45 -10.51
CA TRP A 117 14.15 -0.05 -10.10
C TRP A 117 13.05 0.64 -10.92
N ASP A 118 11.93 0.96 -10.28
CA ASP A 118 10.78 1.60 -10.93
C ASP A 118 10.68 3.07 -10.51
N ALA A 119 11.40 3.93 -11.25
CA ALA A 119 11.45 5.36 -10.98
C ALA A 119 10.06 6.04 -11.08
N ASP A 120 9.23 5.62 -12.05
CA ASP A 120 7.87 6.15 -12.22
C ASP A 120 6.97 5.84 -11.01
N ALA A 121 7.11 4.65 -10.43
CA ALA A 121 6.37 4.26 -9.24
C ALA A 121 6.82 5.07 -8.02
N PHE A 122 8.12 5.24 -7.81
CA PHE A 122 8.67 6.02 -6.70
C PHE A 122 8.28 7.49 -6.79
N GLU A 123 8.43 8.10 -7.96
CA GLU A 123 8.01 9.50 -8.18
C GLU A 123 6.50 9.69 -8.00
N THR A 124 5.70 8.71 -8.42
CA THR A 124 4.25 8.74 -8.21
C THR A 124 3.91 8.68 -6.73
N ALA A 125 4.58 7.80 -5.96
CA ALA A 125 4.41 7.68 -4.52
C ALA A 125 4.79 8.98 -3.80
N ALA A 126 5.96 9.55 -4.09
CA ALA A 126 6.41 10.81 -3.51
C ALA A 126 5.46 11.98 -3.85
N THR A 127 5.02 12.07 -5.11
CA THR A 127 4.03 13.09 -5.52
C THR A 127 2.71 12.96 -4.77
N VAL A 128 2.24 11.74 -4.53
CA VAL A 128 1.01 11.46 -3.77
C VAL A 128 1.15 11.97 -2.34
N LEU A 129 2.28 11.68 -1.69
CA LEU A 129 2.57 12.08 -0.31
C LEU A 129 2.72 13.60 -0.16
N ARG A 130 3.50 14.25 -1.03
CA ARG A 130 3.68 15.72 -1.05
C ARG A 130 2.36 16.47 -1.28
N ARG A 131 1.36 15.83 -1.90
CA ARG A 131 0.00 16.36 -2.06
C ARG A 131 -0.92 16.10 -0.86
N GLY A 132 -0.38 15.73 0.28
CA GLY A 132 -1.15 15.49 1.49
C GLY A 132 -2.03 14.23 1.45
N ARG A 133 -1.73 13.27 0.55
CA ARG A 133 -2.53 12.04 0.39
C ARG A 133 -1.87 10.86 1.10
N VAL A 134 -2.68 9.89 1.47
CA VAL A 134 -2.21 8.69 2.18
C VAL A 134 -1.80 7.60 1.20
N MET A 135 -0.66 6.97 1.48
CA MET A 135 -0.21 5.75 0.82
C MET A 135 -0.24 4.57 1.78
N SER A 136 -0.77 3.43 1.34
CA SER A 136 -0.57 2.16 2.03
C SER A 136 0.55 1.40 1.34
N ILE A 137 1.55 1.01 2.11
CA ILE A 137 2.71 0.24 1.64
C ILE A 137 2.91 -0.96 2.57
N PHE A 138 3.18 -2.11 1.97
CA PHE A 138 3.54 -3.33 2.67
C PHE A 138 5.05 -3.53 2.56
N PRO A 139 5.84 -3.27 3.62
CA PRO A 139 7.30 -3.37 3.56
C PRO A 139 7.81 -4.74 3.16
N GLU A 140 7.05 -5.80 3.43
CA GLU A 140 7.35 -7.18 3.06
C GLU A 140 7.35 -7.41 1.54
N GLY A 141 6.71 -6.53 0.76
CA GLY A 141 6.64 -6.58 -0.71
C GLY A 141 5.73 -7.67 -1.29
N GLY A 142 5.01 -8.42 -0.46
CA GLY A 142 4.05 -9.46 -0.87
C GLY A 142 3.38 -10.11 0.32
N VAL A 143 2.44 -11.02 0.05
CA VAL A 143 1.75 -11.78 1.10
C VAL A 143 2.64 -12.92 1.59
N HIS A 144 2.99 -12.93 2.87
CA HIS A 144 3.86 -13.94 3.49
C HIS A 144 3.19 -14.58 4.72
N ARG A 145 3.58 -15.84 5.03
CA ARG A 145 3.09 -16.56 6.22
C ARG A 145 3.92 -16.30 7.48
N GLY A 146 5.17 -15.91 7.32
CA GLY A 146 6.13 -15.64 8.38
C GLY A 146 6.69 -14.23 8.32
N ARG A 147 7.63 -13.91 9.20
CA ARG A 147 8.41 -12.67 9.14
C ARG A 147 9.42 -12.78 7.99
N VAL A 148 9.47 -11.76 7.15
CA VAL A 148 10.44 -11.62 6.08
C VAL A 148 11.10 -10.25 6.17
N PRO A 149 12.34 -10.07 5.70
CA PRO A 149 12.99 -8.78 5.72
C PRO A 149 12.26 -7.75 4.87
N ALA A 150 12.35 -6.48 5.27
CA ALA A 150 11.76 -5.38 4.52
C ALA A 150 12.41 -5.19 3.16
N LYS A 151 11.62 -4.80 2.17
CA LYS A 151 12.10 -4.31 0.88
C LYS A 151 12.44 -2.82 1.00
N SER A 152 13.58 -2.39 0.46
CA SER A 152 14.07 -1.01 0.54
C SER A 152 13.13 0.06 -0.02
N GLY A 153 12.18 -0.33 -0.87
CA GLY A 153 11.27 0.60 -1.57
C GLY A 153 10.47 1.51 -0.63
N VAL A 154 9.98 1.02 0.52
CA VAL A 154 9.25 1.86 1.48
C VAL A 154 10.17 2.92 2.09
N GLY A 155 11.40 2.56 2.46
CA GLY A 155 12.39 3.50 2.99
C GLY A 155 12.79 4.55 1.95
N HIS A 156 12.99 4.10 0.69
CA HIS A 156 13.30 5.01 -0.42
C HIS A 156 12.19 6.05 -0.64
N ILE A 157 10.92 5.62 -0.70
CA ILE A 157 9.77 6.53 -0.86
C ILE A 157 9.65 7.47 0.35
N ALA A 158 9.87 6.97 1.56
CA ALA A 158 9.80 7.76 2.77
C ALA A 158 10.82 8.91 2.75
N HIS A 159 12.07 8.64 2.36
CA HIS A 159 13.10 9.64 2.19
C HIS A 159 12.79 10.62 1.05
N LEU A 160 12.40 10.13 -0.13
CA LEU A 160 12.06 11.00 -1.27
C LEU A 160 10.98 12.04 -0.95
N ALA A 161 10.10 11.74 -0.02
CA ALA A 161 8.97 12.62 0.31
C ALA A 161 9.11 13.31 1.67
N GLY A 162 10.16 13.03 2.46
CA GLY A 162 10.23 13.48 3.85
C GLY A 162 9.00 13.03 4.64
N ALA A 163 8.57 11.77 4.44
CA ALA A 163 7.24 11.35 4.85
C ALA A 163 7.16 10.95 6.31
N ILE A 164 6.02 11.26 6.93
CA ILE A 164 5.58 10.58 8.15
C ILE A 164 5.19 9.15 7.78
N VAL A 165 5.61 8.17 8.58
CA VAL A 165 5.25 6.76 8.43
C VAL A 165 4.44 6.32 9.64
N LEU A 166 3.22 5.86 9.40
CA LEU A 166 2.31 5.34 10.41
C LEU A 166 2.39 3.80 10.40
N PRO A 167 2.98 3.16 11.42
CA PRO A 167 3.00 1.72 11.53
C PRO A 167 1.58 1.20 11.81
N VAL A 168 1.17 0.17 11.09
CA VAL A 168 -0.14 -0.47 11.25
C VAL A 168 0.04 -1.98 11.29
N TYR A 169 -0.45 -2.63 12.33
CA TYR A 169 -0.42 -4.08 12.41
C TYR A 169 -1.81 -4.67 12.16
N LEU A 170 -1.87 -5.66 11.29
CA LEU A 170 -3.09 -6.37 10.93
C LEU A 170 -3.02 -7.82 11.43
N ASP A 171 -4.07 -8.25 12.13
CA ASP A 171 -4.25 -9.64 12.55
C ASP A 171 -5.65 -10.13 12.18
N GLY A 172 -5.77 -11.41 11.87
CA GLY A 172 -7.06 -12.06 11.58
C GLY A 172 -7.60 -11.85 10.16
N THR A 173 -6.95 -11.07 9.28
CA THR A 173 -7.47 -10.80 7.92
C THR A 173 -7.57 -12.03 7.03
N ARG A 174 -6.78 -13.09 7.29
CA ARG A 174 -6.85 -14.37 6.58
C ARG A 174 -8.10 -15.16 6.89
N SER A 175 -8.67 -15.01 8.08
CA SER A 175 -9.86 -15.76 8.52
C SER A 175 -11.12 -15.38 7.72
N LEU A 176 -11.10 -14.27 6.99
CA LEU A 176 -12.17 -13.85 6.08
C LEU A 176 -12.36 -14.78 4.87
N TYR A 177 -11.37 -15.61 4.53
CA TYR A 177 -11.53 -16.66 3.53
C TYR A 177 -12.32 -17.89 4.07
N THR A 178 -12.65 -17.88 5.37
CA THR A 178 -13.50 -18.89 6.02
C THR A 178 -14.64 -18.20 6.79
N PRO A 179 -15.65 -17.63 6.11
CA PRO A 179 -16.62 -16.70 6.69
C PRO A 179 -17.56 -17.31 7.75
N TRP A 180 -17.67 -18.62 7.82
CA TRP A 180 -18.54 -19.34 8.76
C TRP A 180 -18.19 -19.15 10.25
N ARG A 181 -17.07 -18.50 10.59
CA ARG A 181 -16.56 -18.34 11.96
C ARG A 181 -16.57 -16.90 12.48
N TRP A 182 -17.25 -15.96 11.85
CA TRP A 182 -17.25 -14.53 12.24
C TRP A 182 -15.83 -14.03 12.55
N PRO A 183 -15.03 -13.84 11.54
CA PRO A 183 -13.61 -13.57 11.71
C PRO A 183 -13.40 -12.30 12.54
N LYS A 184 -12.50 -12.41 13.54
CA LYS A 184 -12.05 -11.28 14.33
C LYS A 184 -10.85 -10.66 13.65
N VAL A 185 -10.99 -9.42 13.19
CA VAL A 185 -9.89 -8.66 12.61
C VAL A 185 -9.47 -7.57 13.59
N ARG A 186 -8.19 -7.54 13.91
CA ARG A 186 -7.58 -6.53 14.76
C ARG A 186 -6.67 -5.65 13.90
N VAL A 187 -6.83 -4.33 14.05
CA VAL A 187 -5.97 -3.32 13.45
C VAL A 187 -5.39 -2.48 14.57
N VAL A 188 -4.07 -2.48 14.70
CA VAL A 188 -3.35 -1.67 15.70
C VAL A 188 -2.57 -0.60 14.96
N ILE A 189 -2.75 0.66 15.35
CA ILE A 189 -2.11 1.82 14.75
C ILE A 189 -1.12 2.37 15.78
N GLY A 190 0.17 2.28 15.48
CA GLY A 190 1.24 2.74 16.35
C GLY A 190 1.55 4.21 16.23
N ALA A 191 2.49 4.69 17.06
CA ALA A 191 2.99 6.05 16.98
C ALA A 191 3.66 6.33 15.63
N PRO A 192 3.46 7.52 15.04
CA PRO A 192 4.06 7.87 13.76
C PRO A 192 5.58 8.03 13.87
N LEU A 193 6.28 7.59 12.82
CA LEU A 193 7.72 7.76 12.66
C LEU A 193 7.97 8.88 11.63
N THR A 194 8.86 9.80 11.96
CA THR A 194 9.33 10.81 11.00
C THR A 194 10.56 10.30 10.26
N VAL A 195 10.56 10.50 8.94
CA VAL A 195 11.70 10.20 8.07
C VAL A 195 12.14 11.49 7.41
N GLU A 196 13.43 11.80 7.57
CA GLU A 196 14.04 12.99 6.97
C GLU A 196 14.04 12.91 5.44
N GLU A 197 13.75 14.05 4.80
CA GLU A 197 13.78 14.15 3.34
C GLU A 197 15.20 13.98 2.82
N ASP A 198 15.34 13.14 1.82
CA ASP A 198 16.58 12.93 1.08
C ASP A 198 16.22 12.65 -0.39
N PRO A 199 16.54 13.58 -1.32
CA PRO A 199 16.22 13.41 -2.73
C PRO A 199 16.97 12.26 -3.42
N ARG A 200 18.08 11.78 -2.82
CA ARG A 200 18.92 10.72 -3.38
C ARG A 200 19.40 9.76 -2.28
N PRO A 201 18.46 9.09 -1.59
CA PRO A 201 18.83 8.21 -0.51
C PRO A 201 19.63 7.02 -1.05
N SER A 202 20.71 6.67 -0.36
CA SER A 202 21.48 5.48 -0.69
C SER A 202 20.61 4.23 -0.52
N ARG A 203 20.99 3.16 -1.21
CA ARG A 203 20.30 1.86 -1.07
C ARG A 203 20.37 1.36 0.37
N GLU A 204 21.51 1.52 1.02
CA GLU A 204 21.72 1.11 2.40
C GLU A 204 20.82 1.89 3.36
N ARG A 205 20.81 3.23 3.28
CA ARG A 205 19.93 4.10 4.08
C ARG A 205 18.46 3.75 3.88
N SER A 206 18.05 3.51 2.63
CA SER A 206 16.70 3.09 2.30
C SER A 206 16.35 1.74 2.91
N GLN A 207 17.29 0.78 2.92
CA GLN A 207 17.10 -0.55 3.51
C GLN A 207 17.01 -0.49 5.03
N GLN A 208 17.88 0.27 5.69
CA GLN A 208 17.86 0.46 7.14
C GLN A 208 16.54 1.11 7.58
N THR A 209 16.10 2.16 6.89
CA THR A 209 14.81 2.81 7.17
C THR A 209 13.63 1.85 6.94
N ALA A 210 13.65 1.07 5.86
CA ALA A 210 12.61 0.08 5.61
C ALA A 210 12.52 -0.99 6.70
N GLN A 211 13.67 -1.46 7.21
CA GLN A 211 13.71 -2.43 8.28
C GLN A 211 13.19 -1.82 9.59
N ARG A 212 13.62 -0.60 9.95
CA ARG A 212 13.09 0.14 11.12
C ARG A 212 11.57 0.30 11.07
N ILE A 213 11.02 0.59 9.89
CA ILE A 213 9.57 0.70 9.70
C ILE A 213 8.89 -0.66 9.93
N LEU A 214 9.43 -1.74 9.38
CA LEU A 214 8.87 -3.09 9.55
C LEU A 214 8.96 -3.58 10.99
N ASP A 215 10.05 -3.28 11.69
CA ASP A 215 10.23 -3.62 13.10
C ASP A 215 9.20 -2.89 13.98
N ALA A 216 8.94 -1.60 13.69
CA ALA A 216 7.88 -0.85 14.36
C ALA A 216 6.48 -1.45 14.09
N VAL A 217 6.21 -1.94 12.89
CA VAL A 217 4.95 -2.66 12.58
C VAL A 217 4.85 -3.94 13.40
N HIS A 218 5.93 -4.72 13.47
CA HIS A 218 5.91 -5.99 14.20
C HIS A 218 5.85 -5.82 15.72
N ALA A 219 6.40 -4.74 16.28
CA ALA A 219 6.29 -4.43 17.70
C ALA A 219 4.84 -4.25 18.17
N LEU A 220 3.93 -3.83 17.27
CA LEU A 220 2.51 -3.68 17.57
C LEU A 220 1.77 -5.03 17.73
N ALA A 221 2.41 -6.15 17.35
CA ALA A 221 1.81 -7.48 17.50
C ALA A 221 1.58 -7.85 18.97
N ASP A 222 2.50 -7.40 19.83
CA ASP A 222 2.57 -7.74 21.23
C ASP A 222 1.75 -6.78 22.14
N GLU A 223 1.13 -5.76 21.54
CA GLU A 223 0.24 -4.88 22.30
C GLU A 223 -0.94 -5.65 22.93
N PRO A 224 -1.27 -5.36 24.19
CA PRO A 224 -2.33 -6.07 24.91
C PRO A 224 -3.63 -6.09 24.11
N ARG A 225 -4.29 -7.26 24.07
CA ARG A 225 -5.64 -7.36 23.53
C ARG A 225 -6.58 -6.72 24.55
N PRO A 226 -7.12 -5.52 24.26
CA PRO A 226 -8.15 -4.99 25.13
C PRO A 226 -9.31 -5.99 25.18
N GLY A 227 -9.76 -6.33 26.37
CA GLY A 227 -10.79 -7.31 26.69
C GLY A 227 -12.11 -7.12 25.92
#